data_ee4f40189b23d88756e08334b4e82172
#
_entry.id   ee4f40189b23d88756e08334b4e82172
#
_cell.length_a   1.000
_cell.length_b   1.000
_cell.length_c   1.000
_cell.angle_alpha   90.00
_cell.angle_beta   90.00
_cell.angle_gamma   90.00
#
_symmetry.space_group_name_H-M   'P 1'
#
loop_
_entity.id
_entity.type
_entity.pdbx_description
1 polymer ?
#
loop_
_entity_poly.entity_id
_entity_poly.type
_entity_poly.pdbx_seq_one_letter_code
_entity_poly.pdbx_strand_id
1 'polypeptide(L)'
;MKFIIEQSAYSGVLKIAGKVAHDMELVTGTLPEIRVVETIDHEEVRSSAARELTIIVATMEHSRWLDAQKNIPTDVLKGKRECYGWFFPDDGLRERLLVIVGSDKRGTIYGLFHLSEIFGVSPFVNWCHVVPVHRDEIRLSTDMACIAKEPSVEYRGFFINDEWPAFGTWSEYHFGGPNAKAYEPIFELLLRLKGNYLWPAMWSARFEDDGPGLLNAELADEYGVIMGMSHHEPCLRQGEEYKYLRGKDSIYGDAWNFKTNREGIIRFWEDGLKRSGKFENVITVGMRGEADTAIMGKGATLADNIELLRDVLRTQRKLIRENVNEDLSKVPRMIALYKEVEAFFYGDETTQGLIGSKELCDVILMLCDDNYGNLRTLPTEEMRKHPGGYGMYCLLY
;
A
#
# COMPACT_ATOMS: atom_id res chain seq x y z
N MET A 1 2.69 31.41 -5.55
CA MET A 1 3.00 30.30 -4.61
C MET A 1 4.11 29.47 -5.20
N LYS A 2 5.06 29.06 -4.36
CA LYS A 2 6.15 28.16 -4.78
C LYS A 2 6.38 27.05 -3.74
N PHE A 3 6.76 25.89 -4.22
CA PHE A 3 7.27 24.78 -3.40
C PHE A 3 8.79 24.75 -3.47
N ILE A 4 9.46 24.50 -2.34
CA ILE A 4 10.90 24.29 -2.26
C ILE A 4 11.12 22.92 -1.62
N ILE A 5 11.85 22.05 -2.31
CA ILE A 5 12.07 20.67 -1.90
C ILE A 5 13.55 20.33 -2.12
N GLU A 6 14.20 19.71 -1.16
CA GLU A 6 15.58 19.25 -1.35
C GLU A 6 15.63 18.05 -2.31
N GLN A 7 16.68 17.97 -3.10
CA GLN A 7 16.93 16.87 -4.05
C GLN A 7 17.04 15.51 -3.34
N SER A 8 17.36 15.50 -2.05
CA SER A 8 17.41 14.29 -1.21
C SER A 8 16.03 13.72 -0.86
N ALA A 9 14.93 14.43 -1.15
CA ALA A 9 13.58 13.96 -0.90
C ALA A 9 13.27 12.69 -1.71
N TYR A 10 12.36 11.87 -1.20
CA TYR A 10 11.85 10.72 -1.96
C TYR A 10 11.24 11.14 -3.29
N SER A 11 11.49 10.39 -4.36
CA SER A 11 10.94 10.65 -5.70
C SER A 11 9.41 10.73 -5.68
N GLY A 12 8.75 9.88 -4.89
CA GLY A 12 7.30 9.94 -4.69
C GLY A 12 6.81 11.25 -4.07
N VAL A 13 7.57 11.84 -3.16
CA VAL A 13 7.25 13.17 -2.59
C VAL A 13 7.31 14.24 -3.66
N LEU A 14 8.31 14.19 -4.55
CA LEU A 14 8.43 15.12 -5.67
C LEU A 14 7.27 14.98 -6.66
N LYS A 15 6.88 13.74 -6.99
CA LYS A 15 5.71 13.48 -7.85
C LYS A 15 4.42 14.03 -7.25
N ILE A 16 4.19 13.76 -5.96
CA ILE A 16 2.97 14.23 -5.28
C ILE A 16 2.96 15.76 -5.15
N ALA A 17 4.10 16.40 -4.92
CA ALA A 17 4.18 17.85 -4.96
C ALA A 17 3.73 18.42 -6.33
N GLY A 18 4.08 17.74 -7.43
CA GLY A 18 3.58 18.06 -8.77
C GLY A 18 2.06 17.92 -8.90
N LYS A 19 1.49 16.83 -8.34
CA LYS A 19 0.02 16.63 -8.33
C LYS A 19 -0.68 17.72 -7.51
N VAL A 20 -0.14 18.08 -6.34
CA VAL A 20 -0.68 19.15 -5.50
C VAL A 20 -0.54 20.51 -6.17
N ALA A 21 0.55 20.79 -6.86
CA ALA A 21 0.69 22.02 -7.66
C ALA A 21 -0.36 22.10 -8.77
N HIS A 22 -0.65 20.98 -9.45
CA HIS A 22 -1.74 20.91 -10.43
C HIS A 22 -3.11 21.12 -9.78
N ASP A 23 -3.36 20.56 -8.59
CA ASP A 23 -4.58 20.85 -7.82
C ASP A 23 -4.76 22.36 -7.57
N MET A 24 -3.66 23.04 -7.23
CA MET A 24 -3.69 24.50 -7.05
C MET A 24 -4.01 25.24 -8.34
N GLU A 25 -3.45 24.76 -9.46
CA GLU A 25 -3.79 25.31 -10.79
C GLU A 25 -5.27 25.15 -11.10
N LEU A 26 -5.87 23.99 -10.84
CA LEU A 26 -7.29 23.74 -11.03
C LEU A 26 -8.17 24.70 -10.21
N VAL A 27 -7.72 25.06 -9.00
CA VAL A 27 -8.46 25.96 -8.10
C VAL A 27 -8.25 27.44 -8.47
N THR A 28 -7.02 27.85 -8.80
CA THR A 28 -6.65 29.27 -8.92
C THR A 28 -6.38 29.72 -10.35
N GLY A 29 -6.29 28.80 -11.30
CA GLY A 29 -5.85 29.09 -12.66
C GLY A 29 -4.35 29.38 -12.80
N THR A 30 -3.56 29.22 -11.72
CA THR A 30 -2.12 29.48 -11.73
C THR A 30 -1.35 28.28 -11.19
N LEU A 31 -0.45 27.72 -12.00
CA LEU A 31 0.42 26.63 -11.61
C LEU A 31 1.54 27.13 -10.67
N PRO A 32 1.65 26.64 -9.43
CA PRO A 32 2.77 26.96 -8.54
C PRO A 32 4.12 26.50 -9.11
N GLU A 33 5.15 27.26 -8.85
CA GLU A 33 6.53 26.85 -9.15
C GLU A 33 6.99 25.76 -8.17
N ILE A 34 7.65 24.72 -8.68
CA ILE A 34 8.33 23.70 -7.86
C ILE A 34 9.83 23.87 -8.08
N ARG A 35 10.55 24.20 -7.03
CA ARG A 35 12.02 24.27 -7.02
C ARG A 35 12.60 23.07 -6.27
N VAL A 36 13.36 22.27 -6.98
CA VAL A 36 14.17 21.19 -6.40
C VAL A 36 15.59 21.71 -6.29
N VAL A 37 16.10 21.78 -5.05
CA VAL A 37 17.40 22.38 -4.73
C VAL A 37 18.30 21.38 -4.02
N GLU A 38 19.61 21.54 -4.12
CA GLU A 38 20.56 20.69 -3.40
C GLU A 38 20.48 20.94 -1.88
N THR A 39 20.35 22.20 -1.50
CA THR A 39 20.20 22.65 -0.10
C THR A 39 19.31 23.89 -0.09
N ILE A 40 18.39 23.96 0.84
CA ILE A 40 17.53 25.14 1.03
C ILE A 40 18.32 26.19 1.81
N ASP A 41 18.52 27.34 1.23
CA ASP A 41 19.16 28.47 1.89
C ASP A 41 18.17 29.61 2.23
N HIS A 42 18.64 30.55 3.05
CA HIS A 42 17.82 31.68 3.49
C HIS A 42 17.44 32.64 2.34
N GLU A 43 18.26 32.76 1.30
CA GLU A 43 17.96 33.61 0.15
C GLU A 43 16.87 33.00 -0.69
N GLU A 44 16.87 31.69 -0.89
CA GLU A 44 15.80 30.95 -1.58
C GLU A 44 14.43 31.13 -0.91
N VAL A 45 14.41 31.07 0.43
CA VAL A 45 13.19 31.28 1.20
C VAL A 45 12.70 32.72 1.12
N ARG A 46 13.63 33.70 1.16
CA ARG A 46 13.31 35.14 1.14
C ARG A 46 13.11 35.75 -0.23
N SER A 47 13.59 35.11 -1.31
CA SER A 47 13.55 35.65 -2.65
C SER A 47 12.16 35.73 -3.29
N SER A 48 11.12 35.30 -2.58
CA SER A 48 9.74 35.41 -3.03
C SER A 48 9.28 36.88 -3.03
N ALA A 49 8.49 37.21 -4.05
CA ALA A 49 7.80 38.51 -4.14
C ALA A 49 7.04 38.80 -2.85
N ALA A 50 6.90 40.03 -2.45
CA ALA A 50 6.39 40.49 -1.15
C ALA A 50 4.99 39.97 -0.75
N ARG A 51 4.34 39.13 -1.57
CA ARG A 51 3.01 38.54 -1.34
C ARG A 51 2.95 37.04 -1.66
N GLU A 52 4.06 36.40 -1.96
CA GLU A 52 4.06 35.00 -2.40
C GLU A 52 4.19 34.04 -1.22
N LEU A 53 3.33 33.03 -1.16
CA LEU A 53 3.44 31.91 -0.21
C LEU A 53 4.55 30.96 -0.66
N THR A 54 5.48 30.70 0.23
CA THR A 54 6.51 29.66 0.07
C THR A 54 6.14 28.44 0.92
N ILE A 55 6.21 27.26 0.33
CA ILE A 55 5.95 25.98 1.00
C ILE A 55 7.23 25.15 0.95
N ILE A 56 7.83 24.88 2.10
CA ILE A 56 8.94 23.94 2.20
C ILE A 56 8.37 22.58 2.52
N VAL A 57 8.79 21.57 1.78
CA VAL A 57 8.40 20.17 1.99
C VAL A 57 9.61 19.38 2.40
N ALA A 58 9.54 18.76 3.57
CA ALA A 58 10.65 18.02 4.14
C ALA A 58 10.17 16.67 4.74
N THR A 59 11.02 15.67 4.68
CA THR A 59 10.83 14.41 5.40
C THR A 59 11.93 14.26 6.43
N MET A 60 11.59 13.86 7.65
CA MET A 60 12.58 13.60 8.70
C MET A 60 13.65 12.61 8.22
N GLU A 61 14.88 12.81 8.62
CA GLU A 61 16.04 11.99 8.22
C GLU A 61 16.42 12.07 6.72
N HIS A 62 15.65 12.81 5.90
CA HIS A 62 15.88 13.03 4.48
C HIS A 62 16.03 14.50 4.08
N SER A 63 16.08 15.43 5.05
CA SER A 63 16.22 16.86 4.79
C SER A 63 17.32 17.44 5.69
N ARG A 64 18.44 17.81 5.06
CA ARG A 64 19.57 18.47 5.77
C ARG A 64 19.17 19.85 6.28
N TRP A 65 18.34 20.55 5.53
CA TRP A 65 17.82 21.85 5.97
C TRP A 65 17.01 21.69 7.26
N LEU A 66 16.12 20.69 7.32
CA LEU A 66 15.28 20.44 8.49
C LEU A 66 16.12 20.12 9.74
N ASP A 67 17.16 19.31 9.58
CA ASP A 67 18.05 18.92 10.68
C ASP A 67 18.77 20.14 11.32
N ALA A 68 18.95 21.22 10.55
CA ALA A 68 19.55 22.47 11.01
C ALA A 68 18.53 23.42 11.70
N GLN A 69 17.21 23.16 11.59
CA GLN A 69 16.17 24.04 12.15
C GLN A 69 15.91 23.71 13.62
N LYS A 70 16.12 24.71 14.49
CA LYS A 70 15.82 24.59 15.94
C LYS A 70 14.44 25.13 16.32
N ASN A 71 13.83 25.90 15.43
CA ASN A 71 12.56 26.59 15.65
C ASN A 71 11.34 25.81 15.11
N ILE A 72 11.55 24.64 14.52
CA ILE A 72 10.49 23.73 14.06
C ILE A 72 10.41 22.56 15.04
N PRO A 73 9.30 22.38 15.78
CA PRO A 73 9.19 21.36 16.83
C PRO A 73 8.93 19.96 16.23
N THR A 74 9.89 19.41 15.51
CA THR A 74 9.77 18.10 14.82
C THR A 74 9.83 16.91 15.77
N ASP A 75 10.28 17.07 17.02
CA ASP A 75 10.32 15.98 18.00
C ASP A 75 8.96 15.28 18.20
N VAL A 76 7.88 16.00 17.99
CA VAL A 76 6.51 15.44 18.07
C VAL A 76 6.21 14.39 17.00
N LEU A 77 6.99 14.33 15.93
CA LEU A 77 6.88 13.37 14.82
C LEU A 77 7.86 12.20 14.93
N LYS A 78 8.89 12.35 15.80
CA LYS A 78 9.98 11.38 15.90
C LYS A 78 9.50 9.99 16.32
N GLY A 79 9.90 8.98 15.57
CA GLY A 79 9.56 7.58 15.83
C GLY A 79 8.08 7.24 15.58
N LYS A 80 7.33 8.14 14.98
CA LYS A 80 5.93 7.91 14.57
C LYS A 80 5.86 7.49 13.11
N ARG A 81 4.83 6.75 12.78
CA ARG A 81 4.54 6.26 11.45
C ARG A 81 3.47 7.12 10.79
N GLU A 82 3.72 7.53 9.54
CA GLU A 82 2.74 8.20 8.67
C GLU A 82 2.13 9.48 9.27
N CYS A 83 2.91 10.17 10.10
CA CYS A 83 2.55 11.45 10.70
C CYS A 83 3.10 12.61 9.89
N TYR A 84 2.45 13.75 9.97
CA TYR A 84 2.96 15.01 9.44
C TYR A 84 2.60 16.18 10.35
N GLY A 85 3.37 17.26 10.19
CA GLY A 85 3.09 18.55 10.81
C GLY A 85 3.12 19.67 9.79
N TRP A 86 2.26 20.65 9.98
CA TRP A 86 2.30 21.95 9.34
C TRP A 86 2.79 22.99 10.31
N PHE A 87 3.89 23.64 10.00
CA PHE A 87 4.54 24.60 10.86
C PHE A 87 4.64 25.95 10.14
N PHE A 88 4.42 27.02 10.90
CA PHE A 88 4.62 28.40 10.44
C PHE A 88 5.72 29.02 11.31
N PRO A 89 7.00 28.92 10.91
CA PRO A 89 8.12 29.42 11.71
C PRO A 89 8.05 30.93 11.89
N ASP A 90 8.40 31.42 13.09
CA ASP A 90 8.50 32.85 13.37
C ASP A 90 9.88 33.38 12.96
N ASP A 91 10.12 33.52 11.68
CA ASP A 91 11.37 34.01 11.06
C ASP A 91 11.22 35.39 10.42
N GLY A 92 10.15 36.12 10.73
CA GLY A 92 9.80 37.40 10.14
C GLY A 92 9.04 37.32 8.82
N LEU A 93 8.78 36.10 8.31
CA LEU A 93 7.99 35.81 7.11
C LEU A 93 6.57 35.33 7.46
N ARG A 94 6.04 35.68 8.60
CA ARG A 94 4.72 35.26 9.12
C ARG A 94 3.68 35.16 8.01
N GLU A 95 2.92 34.07 8.01
CA GLU A 95 1.84 33.78 7.02
C GLU A 95 2.28 33.61 5.55
N ARG A 96 3.60 33.62 5.28
CA ARG A 96 4.15 33.41 3.93
C ARG A 96 5.07 32.20 3.83
N LEU A 97 5.39 31.58 4.94
CA LEU A 97 6.17 30.38 4.99
C LEU A 97 5.40 29.28 5.71
N LEU A 98 5.03 28.25 4.96
CA LEU A 98 4.52 27.00 5.49
C LEU A 98 5.61 25.94 5.35
N VAL A 99 5.89 25.22 6.42
CA VAL A 99 6.78 24.05 6.40
C VAL A 99 5.95 22.81 6.64
N ILE A 100 5.88 21.92 5.65
CA ILE A 100 5.24 20.62 5.73
C ILE A 100 6.34 19.59 6.05
N VAL A 101 6.24 18.92 7.20
CA VAL A 101 7.20 17.90 7.61
C VAL A 101 6.49 16.59 7.82
N GLY A 102 6.94 15.54 7.14
CA GLY A 102 6.50 14.16 7.40
C GLY A 102 7.47 13.39 8.28
N SER A 103 6.95 12.50 9.13
CA SER A 103 7.77 11.55 9.90
C SER A 103 8.49 10.54 8.99
N ASP A 104 7.88 10.26 7.84
CA ASP A 104 8.35 9.35 6.80
C ASP A 104 7.81 9.77 5.42
N LYS A 105 8.09 8.97 4.39
CA LYS A 105 7.63 9.22 3.01
C LYS A 105 6.11 9.45 2.95
N ARG A 106 5.31 8.55 3.53
CA ARG A 106 3.84 8.65 3.50
C ARG A 106 3.31 9.81 4.34
N GLY A 107 3.89 10.06 5.49
CA GLY A 107 3.55 11.24 6.28
C GLY A 107 3.72 12.54 5.50
N THR A 108 4.82 12.68 4.76
CA THR A 108 5.05 13.85 3.89
C THR A 108 4.01 13.94 2.78
N ILE A 109 3.69 12.83 2.13
CA ILE A 109 2.65 12.76 1.09
C ILE A 109 1.27 13.14 1.63
N TYR A 110 0.91 12.64 2.82
CA TYR A 110 -0.37 13.00 3.45
C TYR A 110 -0.42 14.48 3.86
N GLY A 111 0.71 15.05 4.29
CA GLY A 111 0.82 16.47 4.57
C GLY A 111 0.63 17.34 3.32
N LEU A 112 1.13 16.89 2.17
CA LEU A 112 0.91 17.52 0.88
C LEU A 112 -0.55 17.43 0.43
N PHE A 113 -1.17 16.26 0.49
CA PHE A 113 -2.58 16.11 0.12
C PHE A 113 -3.55 16.82 1.09
N HIS A 114 -3.16 17.03 2.35
CA HIS A 114 -3.92 17.89 3.25
C HIS A 114 -4.02 19.34 2.71
N LEU A 115 -2.99 19.82 2.03
CA LEU A 115 -3.04 21.13 1.37
C LEU A 115 -4.12 21.15 0.29
N SER A 116 -4.22 20.11 -0.55
CA SER A 116 -5.28 19.96 -1.54
C SER A 116 -6.68 19.95 -0.89
N GLU A 117 -6.85 19.22 0.23
CA GLU A 117 -8.12 19.21 0.99
C GLU A 117 -8.52 20.61 1.45
N ILE A 118 -7.60 21.38 2.04
CA ILE A 118 -7.85 22.76 2.50
C ILE A 118 -8.24 23.68 1.34
N PHE A 119 -7.68 23.46 0.17
CA PHE A 119 -8.06 24.22 -1.02
C PHE A 119 -9.38 23.78 -1.65
N GLY A 120 -9.98 22.72 -1.11
CA GLY A 120 -11.28 22.22 -1.55
C GLY A 120 -11.21 21.27 -2.74
N VAL A 121 -10.04 20.68 -2.98
CA VAL A 121 -9.87 19.65 -3.99
C VAL A 121 -10.29 18.30 -3.41
N SER A 122 -11.28 17.67 -4.04
CA SER A 122 -11.76 16.34 -3.62
C SER A 122 -10.70 15.27 -3.87
N PRO A 123 -10.59 14.24 -3.02
CA PRO A 123 -9.81 13.05 -3.32
C PRO A 123 -10.18 12.41 -4.67
N PHE A 124 -11.42 12.60 -5.13
CA PHE A 124 -11.94 12.09 -6.40
C PHE A 124 -11.73 13.02 -7.59
N VAL A 125 -10.80 13.99 -7.53
CA VAL A 125 -10.54 14.96 -8.59
C VAL A 125 -10.26 14.33 -9.96
N ASN A 126 -9.63 13.16 -9.99
CA ASN A 126 -9.37 12.40 -11.22
C ASN A 126 -10.52 11.42 -11.56
N TRP A 127 -11.62 11.42 -10.77
CA TRP A 127 -12.70 10.46 -10.86
C TRP A 127 -14.06 11.17 -10.87
N CYS A 128 -15.08 10.53 -11.42
CA CYS A 128 -16.47 10.98 -11.32
C CYS A 128 -16.72 12.41 -11.85
N HIS A 129 -15.84 12.97 -12.70
CA HIS A 129 -15.94 14.34 -13.24
C HIS A 129 -16.08 15.43 -12.15
N VAL A 130 -15.44 15.23 -11.01
CA VAL A 130 -15.41 16.23 -9.93
C VAL A 130 -14.49 17.37 -10.32
N VAL A 131 -15.03 18.59 -10.34
CA VAL A 131 -14.29 19.81 -10.67
C VAL A 131 -14.17 20.68 -9.41
N PRO A 132 -12.95 21.09 -9.01
CA PRO A 132 -12.77 22.02 -7.90
C PRO A 132 -13.41 23.38 -8.18
N VAL A 133 -13.91 24.02 -7.12
CA VAL A 133 -14.47 25.38 -7.23
C VAL A 133 -13.34 26.37 -7.39
N HIS A 134 -13.43 27.22 -8.42
CA HIS A 134 -12.45 28.30 -8.64
C HIS A 134 -12.43 29.31 -7.49
N ARG A 135 -11.22 29.74 -7.10
CA ARG A 135 -10.97 30.76 -6.07
C ARG A 135 -9.93 31.75 -6.56
N ASP A 136 -10.27 33.03 -6.58
CA ASP A 136 -9.35 34.11 -6.98
C ASP A 136 -8.20 34.28 -5.96
N GLU A 137 -8.42 33.91 -4.71
CA GLU A 137 -7.44 34.03 -3.63
C GLU A 137 -7.50 32.85 -2.68
N ILE A 138 -6.34 32.36 -2.31
CA ILE A 138 -6.17 31.34 -1.26
C ILE A 138 -5.37 31.97 -0.12
N ARG A 139 -5.89 31.84 1.10
CA ARG A 139 -5.23 32.29 2.32
C ARG A 139 -4.93 31.13 3.22
N LEU A 140 -3.68 31.04 3.64
CA LEU A 140 -3.27 30.19 4.76
C LEU A 140 -2.99 31.10 5.96
N SER A 141 -3.38 30.65 7.13
CA SER A 141 -3.13 31.38 8.38
C SER A 141 -2.42 30.47 9.40
N THR A 142 -1.76 31.08 10.38
CA THR A 142 -0.96 30.37 11.38
C THR A 142 -1.80 29.47 12.29
N ASP A 143 -3.11 29.71 12.41
CA ASP A 143 -4.05 28.85 13.11
C ASP A 143 -4.35 27.52 12.40
N MET A 144 -3.93 27.37 11.14
CA MET A 144 -3.94 26.11 10.42
C MET A 144 -2.77 25.19 10.76
N ALA A 145 -1.85 25.62 11.65
CA ALA A 145 -0.80 24.76 12.17
C ALA A 145 -1.41 23.50 12.77
N CYS A 146 -0.93 22.34 12.37
CA CYS A 146 -1.48 21.06 12.82
C CYS A 146 -0.41 19.98 12.90
N ILE A 147 -0.70 18.97 13.70
CA ILE A 147 0.08 17.74 13.76
C ILE A 147 -0.89 16.58 13.63
N ALA A 148 -0.75 15.83 12.54
CA ALA A 148 -1.53 14.62 12.33
C ALA A 148 -1.10 13.54 13.31
N LYS A 149 -2.08 12.83 13.85
CA LYS A 149 -1.83 11.67 14.72
C LYS A 149 -1.42 10.46 13.89
N GLU A 150 -0.65 9.59 14.49
CA GLU A 150 -0.35 8.28 13.92
C GLU A 150 -1.65 7.49 13.67
N PRO A 151 -1.80 6.86 12.50
CA PRO A 151 -2.96 6.03 12.23
C PRO A 151 -3.05 4.85 13.20
N SER A 152 -4.25 4.61 13.76
CA SER A 152 -4.50 3.50 14.68
C SER A 152 -4.51 2.13 14.01
N VAL A 153 -4.71 2.09 12.69
CA VAL A 153 -4.66 0.89 11.86
C VAL A 153 -3.47 1.00 10.91
N GLU A 154 -2.63 -0.03 10.87
CA GLU A 154 -1.39 -0.01 10.11
C GLU A 154 -1.61 -0.05 8.61
N TYR A 155 -2.41 -1.01 8.12
CA TYR A 155 -2.71 -1.19 6.70
C TYR A 155 -4.15 -0.79 6.43
N ARG A 156 -4.35 0.17 5.51
CA ARG A 156 -5.65 0.76 5.18
C ARG A 156 -5.77 0.87 3.68
N GLY A 157 -6.76 0.21 3.10
CA GLY A 157 -6.85 0.22 1.65
C GLY A 157 -8.07 -0.48 1.10
N PHE A 158 -8.01 -0.79 -0.16
CA PHE A 158 -9.08 -1.50 -0.86
C PHE A 158 -8.51 -2.58 -1.81
N PHE A 159 -9.39 -3.40 -2.32
CA PHE A 159 -9.11 -4.45 -3.26
C PHE A 159 -9.86 -4.19 -4.59
N ILE A 160 -9.17 -4.29 -5.69
CA ILE A 160 -9.79 -4.27 -7.02
C ILE A 160 -10.22 -5.70 -7.33
N ASN A 161 -11.39 -6.10 -6.82
CA ASN A 161 -11.85 -7.49 -6.86
C ASN A 161 -12.52 -7.86 -8.17
N ASP A 162 -13.20 -6.92 -8.82
CA ASP A 162 -13.82 -7.14 -10.14
C ASP A 162 -12.95 -6.52 -11.23
N GLU A 163 -12.41 -7.36 -12.03
CA GLU A 163 -11.47 -6.99 -13.07
C GLU A 163 -12.14 -6.86 -14.43
N TRP A 164 -13.14 -7.73 -14.71
CA TRP A 164 -13.85 -7.78 -15.98
C TRP A 164 -15.35 -7.98 -15.76
N PRO A 165 -16.20 -7.22 -16.50
CA PRO A 165 -15.82 -6.23 -17.52
C PRO A 165 -15.47 -4.84 -16.99
N ALA A 166 -15.68 -4.55 -15.70
CA ALA A 166 -15.58 -3.19 -15.17
C ALA A 166 -14.15 -2.60 -15.24
N PHE A 167 -13.26 -3.00 -14.33
CA PHE A 167 -11.91 -2.45 -14.27
C PHE A 167 -11.08 -2.81 -15.50
N GLY A 168 -11.15 -4.05 -15.95
CA GLY A 168 -10.40 -4.51 -17.12
C GLY A 168 -10.74 -3.71 -18.37
N THR A 169 -12.04 -3.57 -18.70
CA THR A 169 -12.49 -2.79 -19.86
C THR A 169 -12.11 -1.31 -19.73
N TRP A 170 -12.25 -0.72 -18.53
CA TRP A 170 -11.85 0.66 -18.28
C TRP A 170 -10.33 0.87 -18.50
N SER A 171 -9.51 -0.02 -17.94
CA SER A 171 -8.05 0.08 -18.07
C SER A 171 -7.58 -0.11 -19.51
N GLU A 172 -8.20 -1.06 -20.23
CA GLU A 172 -7.94 -1.32 -21.64
C GLU A 172 -8.28 -0.10 -22.50
N TYR A 173 -9.47 0.46 -22.31
CA TYR A 173 -9.95 1.61 -23.10
C TYR A 173 -9.12 2.87 -22.87
N HIS A 174 -8.73 3.17 -21.62
CA HIS A 174 -8.05 4.41 -21.30
C HIS A 174 -6.52 4.32 -21.34
N PHE A 175 -5.95 3.14 -21.09
CA PHE A 175 -4.51 2.98 -20.87
C PHE A 175 -3.88 1.80 -21.64
N GLY A 176 -4.69 1.02 -22.35
CA GLY A 176 -4.23 -0.18 -23.07
C GLY A 176 -3.94 -1.38 -22.16
N GLY A 177 -4.56 -1.41 -20.97
CA GLY A 177 -4.46 -2.50 -20.00
C GLY A 177 -4.18 -2.04 -18.57
N PRO A 178 -4.12 -2.98 -17.60
CA PRO A 178 -3.88 -2.70 -16.18
C PRO A 178 -2.38 -2.43 -15.89
N ASN A 179 -1.80 -1.51 -16.63
CA ASN A 179 -0.39 -1.11 -16.56
C ASN A 179 -0.16 0.04 -15.57
N ALA A 180 1.09 0.51 -15.45
CA ALA A 180 1.47 1.56 -14.51
C ALA A 180 0.68 2.86 -14.70
N LYS A 181 0.27 3.20 -15.93
CA LYS A 181 -0.56 4.40 -16.19
C LYS A 181 -1.98 4.23 -15.64
N ALA A 182 -2.53 3.02 -15.64
CA ALA A 182 -3.83 2.72 -15.05
C ALA A 182 -3.77 2.72 -13.52
N TYR A 183 -2.68 2.22 -12.94
CA TYR A 183 -2.52 2.18 -11.48
C TYR A 183 -2.14 3.53 -10.87
N GLU A 184 -1.47 4.42 -11.61
CA GLU A 184 -1.05 5.73 -11.07
C GLU A 184 -2.21 6.53 -10.44
N PRO A 185 -3.35 6.78 -11.12
CA PRO A 185 -4.49 7.48 -10.51
C PRO A 185 -5.14 6.71 -9.36
N ILE A 186 -5.00 5.38 -9.31
CA ILE A 186 -5.51 4.55 -8.21
C ILE A 186 -4.63 4.74 -6.96
N PHE A 187 -3.31 4.72 -7.12
CA PHE A 187 -2.37 4.99 -6.02
C PHE A 187 -2.56 6.42 -5.49
N GLU A 188 -2.75 7.38 -6.37
CA GLU A 188 -3.05 8.76 -5.99
C GLU A 188 -4.35 8.84 -5.16
N LEU A 189 -5.45 8.22 -5.62
CA LEU A 189 -6.72 8.19 -4.87
C LEU A 189 -6.55 7.56 -3.49
N LEU A 190 -5.87 6.42 -3.41
CA LEU A 190 -5.60 5.73 -2.15
C LEU A 190 -4.89 6.66 -1.15
N LEU A 191 -3.83 7.33 -1.58
CA LEU A 191 -3.03 8.23 -0.75
C LEU A 191 -3.79 9.51 -0.37
N ARG A 192 -4.62 10.05 -1.27
CA ARG A 192 -5.53 11.17 -0.97
C ARG A 192 -6.53 10.82 0.14
N LEU A 193 -6.99 9.58 0.17
CA LEU A 193 -7.85 9.04 1.22
C LEU A 193 -7.07 8.60 2.49
N LYS A 194 -5.75 8.85 2.55
CA LYS A 194 -4.86 8.44 3.65
C LYS A 194 -4.80 6.92 3.83
N GLY A 195 -5.07 6.19 2.76
CA GLY A 195 -4.80 4.76 2.64
C GLY A 195 -3.34 4.53 2.24
N ASN A 196 -2.87 3.30 2.46
CA ASN A 196 -1.49 2.91 2.16
C ASN A 196 -1.38 1.50 1.60
N TYR A 197 -2.47 0.75 1.47
CA TYR A 197 -2.47 -0.67 1.17
C TYR A 197 -3.41 -1.01 0.01
N LEU A 198 -2.93 -1.78 -0.97
CA LEU A 198 -3.74 -2.15 -2.13
C LEU A 198 -3.58 -3.63 -2.46
N TRP A 199 -4.71 -4.31 -2.71
CA TRP A 199 -4.73 -5.55 -3.48
C TRP A 199 -5.10 -5.20 -4.93
N PRO A 200 -4.21 -5.54 -5.89
CA PRO A 200 -4.43 -5.21 -7.30
C PRO A 200 -5.49 -6.09 -7.94
N ALA A 201 -5.85 -5.77 -9.17
CA ALA A 201 -6.72 -6.61 -10.00
C ALA A 201 -6.12 -8.02 -10.17
N MET A 202 -7.00 -9.01 -10.20
CA MET A 202 -6.68 -10.42 -10.37
C MET A 202 -7.46 -11.01 -11.57
N TRP A 203 -7.66 -12.31 -11.66
CA TRP A 203 -8.40 -13.06 -12.70
C TRP A 203 -7.81 -12.95 -14.11
N SER A 204 -7.70 -11.76 -14.69
CA SER A 204 -7.15 -11.53 -16.03
C SER A 204 -5.96 -10.56 -16.01
N ALA A 205 -5.57 -10.10 -14.83
CA ALA A 205 -4.44 -9.19 -14.61
C ALA A 205 -3.27 -9.90 -13.93
N ARG A 206 -2.07 -9.41 -14.23
CA ARG A 206 -0.80 -9.88 -13.66
C ARG A 206 0.00 -8.66 -13.23
N PHE A 207 -0.36 -8.11 -12.08
CA PHE A 207 0.18 -6.84 -11.59
C PHE A 207 1.70 -6.70 -11.76
N GLU A 208 2.43 -7.79 -11.45
CA GLU A 208 3.90 -7.81 -11.51
C GLU A 208 4.48 -7.90 -12.94
N ASP A 209 3.65 -8.17 -13.96
CA ASP A 209 4.10 -8.30 -15.36
C ASP A 209 3.45 -7.26 -16.28
N ASP A 210 2.29 -6.75 -15.92
CA ASP A 210 1.47 -5.90 -16.81
C ASP A 210 1.94 -4.44 -16.85
N GLY A 211 2.98 -4.07 -16.11
CA GLY A 211 3.50 -2.72 -15.95
C GLY A 211 3.94 -1.92 -17.20
N PRO A 212 4.63 -2.39 -18.24
CA PRO A 212 5.24 -3.70 -18.51
C PRO A 212 6.41 -4.04 -17.58
N GLY A 213 6.62 -5.32 -17.36
CA GLY A 213 7.56 -5.78 -16.35
C GLY A 213 7.17 -5.25 -14.98
N LEU A 214 8.12 -4.91 -14.13
CA LEU A 214 7.90 -4.50 -12.74
C LEU A 214 7.42 -3.04 -12.57
N LEU A 215 7.10 -2.31 -13.63
CA LEU A 215 6.76 -0.89 -13.52
C LEU A 215 5.56 -0.62 -12.59
N ASN A 216 4.59 -1.54 -12.48
CA ASN A 216 3.50 -1.40 -11.53
C ASN A 216 4.01 -1.41 -10.07
N ALA A 217 4.87 -2.38 -9.73
CA ALA A 217 5.44 -2.53 -8.39
C ALA A 217 6.43 -1.40 -8.06
N GLU A 218 7.24 -1.00 -9.02
CA GLU A 218 8.18 0.13 -8.91
C GLU A 218 7.43 1.44 -8.66
N LEU A 219 6.32 1.67 -9.37
CA LEU A 219 5.46 2.84 -9.18
C LEU A 219 4.77 2.81 -7.81
N ALA A 220 4.27 1.66 -7.37
CA ALA A 220 3.69 1.50 -6.04
C ALA A 220 4.70 1.87 -4.94
N ASP A 221 5.92 1.33 -5.04
CA ASP A 221 7.00 1.63 -4.10
C ASP A 221 7.39 3.12 -4.12
N GLU A 222 7.50 3.72 -5.30
CA GLU A 222 7.77 5.16 -5.44
C GLU A 222 6.70 6.01 -4.74
N TYR A 223 5.42 5.71 -4.93
CA TYR A 223 4.30 6.38 -4.28
C TYR A 223 4.19 6.06 -2.78
N GLY A 224 4.86 5.01 -2.30
CA GLY A 224 4.74 4.52 -0.93
C GLY A 224 3.47 3.72 -0.69
N VAL A 225 2.93 3.08 -1.73
CA VAL A 225 1.82 2.15 -1.61
C VAL A 225 2.35 0.76 -1.30
N ILE A 226 1.88 0.19 -0.20
CA ILE A 226 2.19 -1.17 0.21
C ILE A 226 1.31 -2.12 -0.58
N MET A 227 1.92 -3.06 -1.29
CA MET A 227 1.16 -4.02 -2.07
C MET A 227 0.87 -5.29 -1.29
N GLY A 228 -0.31 -5.83 -1.49
CA GLY A 228 -0.65 -7.19 -1.09
C GLY A 228 -1.19 -7.95 -2.29
N MET A 229 -1.38 -9.25 -2.12
CA MET A 229 -2.07 -10.08 -3.10
C MET A 229 -3.32 -10.68 -2.47
N SER A 230 -4.26 -11.12 -3.28
CA SER A 230 -5.51 -11.68 -2.77
C SER A 230 -5.29 -12.98 -1.99
N HIS A 231 -6.34 -13.47 -1.38
CA HIS A 231 -6.34 -14.61 -0.47
C HIS A 231 -5.87 -15.95 -1.08
N HIS A 232 -5.79 -16.08 -2.40
CA HIS A 232 -5.34 -17.30 -3.08
C HIS A 232 -4.09 -17.11 -3.95
N GLU A 233 -3.40 -15.98 -3.79
CA GLU A 233 -2.22 -15.58 -4.57
C GLU A 233 -0.99 -15.41 -3.67
N PRO A 234 -0.41 -16.51 -3.18
CA PRO A 234 0.68 -16.45 -2.21
C PRO A 234 2.03 -16.12 -2.84
N CYS A 235 2.94 -15.62 -1.98
CA CYS A 235 4.35 -15.41 -2.29
C CYS A 235 4.58 -14.44 -3.46
N LEU A 236 3.78 -13.37 -3.55
CA LEU A 236 3.88 -12.32 -4.58
C LEU A 236 3.72 -12.88 -6.00
N ARG A 237 2.87 -13.88 -6.15
CA ARG A 237 2.53 -14.52 -7.43
C ARG A 237 1.03 -14.56 -7.64
N GLN A 238 0.60 -14.17 -8.82
CA GLN A 238 -0.81 -14.22 -9.20
C GLN A 238 -1.14 -15.52 -9.94
N GLY A 239 -2.38 -15.98 -9.76
CA GLY A 239 -2.86 -17.22 -10.41
C GLY A 239 -2.80 -17.15 -11.93
N GLU A 240 -2.99 -15.96 -12.51
CA GLU A 240 -2.88 -15.74 -13.95
C GLU A 240 -1.46 -15.95 -14.46
N GLU A 241 -0.43 -15.56 -13.69
CA GLU A 241 0.95 -15.85 -14.09
C GLU A 241 1.20 -17.36 -14.28
N TYR A 242 0.68 -18.17 -13.33
CA TYR A 242 0.85 -19.63 -13.42
C TYR A 242 0.19 -20.23 -14.66
N LYS A 243 -0.98 -19.72 -15.07
CA LYS A 243 -1.68 -20.19 -16.29
C LYS A 243 -0.83 -20.05 -17.55
N TYR A 244 -0.03 -18.99 -17.64
CA TYR A 244 0.85 -18.75 -18.80
C TYR A 244 2.21 -19.45 -18.69
N LEU A 245 2.67 -19.70 -17.48
CA LEU A 245 4.01 -20.22 -17.23
C LEU A 245 4.07 -21.75 -17.07
N ARG A 246 2.93 -22.41 -16.78
CA ARG A 246 2.84 -23.87 -16.60
C ARG A 246 2.94 -24.63 -17.92
N GLY A 247 3.33 -25.90 -17.83
CA GLY A 247 3.38 -26.82 -18.96
C GLY A 247 4.25 -28.02 -18.68
N LYS A 248 4.17 -29.06 -19.51
CA LYS A 248 4.94 -30.32 -19.34
C LYS A 248 6.45 -30.09 -19.29
N ASP A 249 6.92 -29.10 -20.06
CA ASP A 249 8.36 -28.77 -20.15
C ASP A 249 8.70 -27.51 -19.32
N SER A 250 7.73 -26.98 -18.57
CA SER A 250 7.94 -25.83 -17.72
C SER A 250 8.70 -26.21 -16.44
N ILE A 251 9.61 -25.34 -16.02
CA ILE A 251 10.29 -25.45 -14.72
C ILE A 251 9.33 -25.37 -13.53
N TYR A 252 8.11 -24.85 -13.75
CA TYR A 252 7.05 -24.73 -12.75
C TYR A 252 6.08 -25.92 -12.78
N GLY A 253 6.25 -26.87 -13.72
CA GLY A 253 5.32 -27.99 -13.91
C GLY A 253 3.98 -27.57 -14.49
N ASP A 254 3.02 -28.50 -14.54
CA ASP A 254 1.75 -28.33 -15.22
C ASP A 254 0.51 -28.36 -14.29
N ALA A 255 0.70 -28.62 -13.00
CA ALA A 255 -0.39 -28.75 -12.04
C ALA A 255 -0.28 -27.73 -10.89
N TRP A 256 -1.35 -26.96 -10.64
CA TRP A 256 -1.47 -26.18 -9.41
C TRP A 256 -1.87 -27.10 -8.24
N ASN A 257 -0.93 -27.96 -7.83
CA ASN A 257 -1.14 -28.95 -6.78
C ASN A 257 0.15 -29.22 -6.01
N PHE A 258 0.15 -28.88 -4.73
CA PHE A 258 1.35 -28.97 -3.90
C PHE A 258 1.80 -30.43 -3.60
N LYS A 259 0.90 -31.42 -3.70
CA LYS A 259 1.27 -32.84 -3.51
C LYS A 259 1.92 -33.45 -4.76
N THR A 260 1.38 -33.11 -5.94
CA THR A 260 1.83 -33.76 -7.21
C THR A 260 2.86 -32.92 -7.96
N ASN A 261 2.96 -31.64 -7.71
CA ASN A 261 3.89 -30.70 -8.35
C ASN A 261 4.62 -29.81 -7.34
N ARG A 262 5.08 -30.39 -6.24
CA ARG A 262 5.69 -29.66 -5.13
C ARG A 262 6.87 -28.77 -5.59
N GLU A 263 7.79 -29.34 -6.34
CA GLU A 263 9.02 -28.64 -6.77
C GLU A 263 8.71 -27.48 -7.71
N GLY A 264 7.79 -27.67 -8.64
CA GLY A 264 7.37 -26.62 -9.57
C GLY A 264 6.69 -25.46 -8.83
N ILE A 265 5.80 -25.74 -7.87
CA ILE A 265 5.13 -24.72 -7.05
C ILE A 265 6.13 -23.98 -6.15
N ILE A 266 7.07 -24.68 -5.51
CA ILE A 266 8.12 -24.05 -4.70
C ILE A 266 8.94 -23.09 -5.54
N ARG A 267 9.38 -23.50 -6.74
CA ARG A 267 10.13 -22.64 -7.64
C ARG A 267 9.33 -21.43 -8.10
N PHE A 268 8.05 -21.63 -8.41
CA PHE A 268 7.16 -20.53 -8.78
C PHE A 268 7.06 -19.47 -7.67
N TRP A 269 6.89 -19.88 -6.42
CA TRP A 269 6.85 -18.97 -5.27
C TRP A 269 8.21 -18.32 -5.00
N GLU A 270 9.28 -19.08 -5.07
CA GLU A 270 10.64 -18.57 -4.87
C GLU A 270 10.97 -17.46 -5.83
N ASP A 271 10.67 -17.65 -7.13
CA ASP A 271 10.93 -16.65 -8.16
C ASP A 271 10.06 -15.38 -7.95
N GLY A 272 8.83 -15.50 -7.45
CA GLY A 272 8.01 -14.35 -7.06
C GLY A 272 8.64 -13.54 -5.93
N LEU A 273 9.09 -14.23 -4.87
CA LEU A 273 9.74 -13.60 -3.73
C LEU A 273 11.06 -12.93 -4.13
N LYS A 274 11.88 -13.55 -4.96
CA LYS A 274 13.12 -12.95 -5.49
C LYS A 274 12.87 -11.73 -6.34
N ARG A 275 11.79 -11.75 -7.16
CA ARG A 275 11.42 -10.68 -8.06
C ARG A 275 10.95 -9.45 -7.30
N SER A 276 9.99 -9.62 -6.40
CA SER A 276 9.21 -8.52 -5.83
C SER A 276 9.41 -8.34 -4.32
N GLY A 277 10.14 -9.23 -3.64
CA GLY A 277 10.35 -9.17 -2.18
C GLY A 277 11.16 -7.96 -1.69
N LYS A 278 11.80 -7.22 -2.60
CA LYS A 278 12.53 -5.97 -2.31
C LYS A 278 11.62 -4.76 -2.09
N PHE A 279 10.37 -4.81 -2.56
CA PHE A 279 9.40 -3.75 -2.40
C PHE A 279 8.64 -3.88 -1.07
N GLU A 280 7.97 -2.82 -0.66
CA GLU A 280 7.17 -2.82 0.56
C GLU A 280 5.85 -3.59 0.32
N ASN A 281 5.74 -4.77 0.93
CA ASN A 281 4.64 -5.70 0.70
C ASN A 281 4.10 -6.29 2.01
N VAL A 282 2.82 -6.67 2.01
CA VAL A 282 2.28 -7.67 2.93
C VAL A 282 2.10 -8.98 2.15
N ILE A 283 2.93 -9.98 2.45
CA ILE A 283 2.98 -11.21 1.67
C ILE A 283 1.84 -12.15 2.07
N THR A 284 0.95 -12.45 1.13
CA THR A 284 -0.06 -13.49 1.31
C THR A 284 0.61 -14.84 1.44
N VAL A 285 0.19 -15.63 2.45
CA VAL A 285 0.64 -17.01 2.68
C VAL A 285 -0.55 -17.95 2.71
N GLY A 286 -0.28 -19.24 2.61
CA GLY A 286 -1.27 -20.29 2.43
C GLY A 286 -1.39 -20.69 0.96
N MET A 287 -2.36 -21.52 0.65
CA MET A 287 -2.67 -21.93 -0.70
C MET A 287 -4.13 -22.34 -0.78
N ARG A 288 -4.76 -22.01 -1.89
CA ARG A 288 -6.05 -22.57 -2.30
C ARG A 288 -5.90 -23.33 -3.61
N GLY A 289 -6.93 -24.02 -4.03
CA GLY A 289 -6.97 -24.67 -5.33
C GLY A 289 -6.98 -23.67 -6.47
N GLU A 290 -6.77 -24.14 -7.69
CA GLU A 290 -6.79 -23.33 -8.90
C GLU A 290 -8.13 -22.59 -9.03
N ALA A 291 -8.08 -21.33 -9.47
CA ALA A 291 -9.26 -20.47 -9.64
C ALA A 291 -10.12 -20.36 -8.36
N ASP A 292 -9.48 -20.16 -7.21
CA ASP A 292 -10.15 -19.96 -5.92
C ASP A 292 -11.04 -21.12 -5.46
N THR A 293 -10.66 -22.35 -5.82
CA THR A 293 -11.32 -23.58 -5.38
C THR A 293 -10.67 -24.14 -4.11
N ALA A 294 -11.24 -25.24 -3.56
CA ALA A 294 -10.65 -25.93 -2.41
C ALA A 294 -9.27 -26.51 -2.74
N ILE A 295 -8.34 -26.44 -1.76
CA ILE A 295 -6.94 -26.87 -1.92
C ILE A 295 -6.80 -28.37 -2.29
N MET A 296 -7.70 -29.21 -1.76
CA MET A 296 -7.79 -30.63 -2.10
C MET A 296 -9.16 -30.94 -2.71
N GLY A 297 -9.18 -31.92 -3.61
CA GLY A 297 -10.41 -32.36 -4.27
C GLY A 297 -11.42 -33.01 -3.32
N LYS A 298 -12.60 -33.34 -3.87
CA LYS A 298 -13.66 -34.04 -3.15
C LYS A 298 -13.14 -35.36 -2.57
N GLY A 299 -13.39 -35.60 -1.27
CA GLY A 299 -13.01 -36.83 -0.54
C GLY A 299 -11.81 -36.65 0.41
N ALA A 300 -11.14 -35.52 0.40
CA ALA A 300 -10.13 -35.20 1.43
C ALA A 300 -10.83 -34.86 2.76
N THR A 301 -10.27 -35.36 3.85
CA THR A 301 -10.76 -35.04 5.21
C THR A 301 -10.29 -33.66 5.65
N LEU A 302 -10.90 -33.11 6.70
CA LEU A 302 -10.44 -31.87 7.32
C LEU A 302 -8.97 -31.99 7.77
N ALA A 303 -8.60 -33.12 8.37
CA ALA A 303 -7.23 -33.38 8.80
C ALA A 303 -6.23 -33.39 7.65
N ASP A 304 -6.57 -33.99 6.50
CA ASP A 304 -5.71 -34.00 5.30
C ASP A 304 -5.46 -32.58 4.77
N ASN A 305 -6.50 -31.73 4.75
CA ASN A 305 -6.41 -30.35 4.31
C ASN A 305 -5.56 -29.50 5.26
N ILE A 306 -5.75 -29.65 6.57
CA ILE A 306 -4.99 -28.94 7.60
C ILE A 306 -3.51 -29.31 7.51
N GLU A 307 -3.17 -30.61 7.38
CA GLU A 307 -1.78 -31.05 7.30
C GLU A 307 -1.10 -30.56 6.00
N LEU A 308 -1.83 -30.56 4.87
CA LEU A 308 -1.32 -29.99 3.63
C LEU A 308 -1.07 -28.49 3.77
N LEU A 309 -2.00 -27.73 4.34
CA LEU A 309 -1.83 -26.30 4.56
C LEU A 309 -0.68 -26.01 5.52
N ARG A 310 -0.49 -26.81 6.53
CA ARG A 310 0.65 -26.73 7.47
C ARG A 310 1.99 -26.90 6.74
N ASP A 311 2.10 -27.89 5.84
CA ASP A 311 3.31 -28.11 5.04
C ASP A 311 3.57 -26.96 4.07
N VAL A 312 2.52 -26.43 3.44
CA VAL A 312 2.59 -25.22 2.60
C VAL A 312 3.14 -24.04 3.39
N LEU A 313 2.56 -23.74 4.54
CA LEU A 313 2.97 -22.62 5.40
C LEU A 313 4.43 -22.73 5.87
N ARG A 314 4.86 -23.93 6.27
CA ARG A 314 6.27 -24.21 6.63
C ARG A 314 7.21 -23.96 5.47
N THR A 315 6.83 -24.37 4.28
CA THR A 315 7.61 -24.18 3.06
C THR A 315 7.70 -22.69 2.69
N GLN A 316 6.57 -21.99 2.67
CA GLN A 316 6.55 -20.55 2.37
C GLN A 316 7.32 -19.73 3.41
N ARG A 317 7.20 -20.07 4.69
CA ARG A 317 7.98 -19.44 5.78
C ARG A 317 9.49 -19.56 5.55
N LYS A 318 9.94 -20.74 5.10
CA LYS A 318 11.35 -20.96 4.73
C LYS A 318 11.75 -20.12 3.53
N LEU A 319 10.97 -20.14 2.45
CA LEU A 319 11.24 -19.38 1.23
C LEU A 319 11.32 -17.86 1.48
N ILE A 320 10.40 -17.32 2.27
CA ILE A 320 10.38 -15.89 2.64
C ILE A 320 11.64 -15.53 3.43
N ARG A 321 12.05 -16.37 4.38
CA ARG A 321 13.29 -16.17 5.16
C ARG A 321 14.52 -16.16 4.28
N GLU A 322 14.59 -17.04 3.30
CA GLU A 322 15.75 -17.19 2.42
C GLU A 322 15.84 -16.14 1.32
N ASN A 323 14.70 -15.60 0.86
CA ASN A 323 14.65 -14.76 -0.33
C ASN A 323 14.22 -13.31 -0.08
N VAL A 324 13.63 -13.00 1.08
CA VAL A 324 13.18 -11.64 1.42
C VAL A 324 13.95 -11.08 2.61
N ASN A 325 13.82 -11.69 3.77
CA ASN A 325 14.54 -11.27 4.98
C ASN A 325 14.65 -12.43 5.98
N GLU A 326 15.85 -12.66 6.49
CA GLU A 326 16.12 -13.69 7.49
C GLU A 326 15.31 -13.43 8.79
N ASP A 327 15.17 -12.16 9.16
CA ASP A 327 14.32 -11.72 10.27
C ASP A 327 12.87 -11.54 9.82
N LEU A 328 12.07 -12.57 10.02
CA LEU A 328 10.66 -12.58 9.62
C LEU A 328 9.79 -11.55 10.37
N SER A 329 10.25 -10.98 11.48
CA SER A 329 9.52 -9.92 12.16
C SER A 329 9.46 -8.62 11.32
N LYS A 330 10.37 -8.49 10.34
CA LYS A 330 10.44 -7.38 9.39
C LYS A 330 9.66 -7.64 8.09
N VAL A 331 9.06 -8.81 7.94
CA VAL A 331 8.31 -9.18 6.74
C VAL A 331 6.85 -9.40 7.12
N PRO A 332 5.97 -8.43 6.89
CA PRO A 332 4.54 -8.61 7.12
C PRO A 332 3.99 -9.75 6.25
N ARG A 333 3.24 -10.65 6.85
CA ARG A 333 2.60 -11.79 6.18
C ARG A 333 1.16 -11.91 6.60
N MET A 334 0.30 -12.31 5.70
CA MET A 334 -1.14 -12.39 5.93
C MET A 334 -1.69 -13.72 5.42
N ILE A 335 -2.64 -14.30 6.15
CA ILE A 335 -3.50 -15.38 5.68
C ILE A 335 -4.97 -14.97 5.82
N ALA A 336 -5.76 -15.15 4.76
CA ALA A 336 -7.19 -14.88 4.83
C ALA A 336 -7.94 -16.10 5.39
N LEU A 337 -8.72 -15.88 6.44
CA LEU A 337 -9.63 -16.86 7.00
C LEU A 337 -10.96 -16.79 6.24
N TYR A 338 -10.94 -17.27 5.00
CA TYR A 338 -12.04 -17.18 4.05
C TYR A 338 -12.41 -18.56 3.52
N LYS A 339 -13.70 -18.82 3.33
CA LYS A 339 -14.25 -20.09 2.88
C LYS A 339 -13.74 -21.25 3.77
N GLU A 340 -13.21 -22.32 3.16
CA GLU A 340 -12.72 -23.50 3.88
C GLU A 340 -11.49 -23.26 4.79
N VAL A 341 -10.70 -22.21 4.50
CA VAL A 341 -9.51 -21.87 5.32
C VAL A 341 -9.92 -21.49 6.74
N GLU A 342 -11.11 -20.93 6.92
CA GLU A 342 -11.67 -20.65 8.24
C GLU A 342 -11.85 -21.96 9.06
N ALA A 343 -12.39 -23.01 8.44
CA ALA A 343 -12.51 -24.31 9.07
C ALA A 343 -11.15 -24.96 9.36
N PHE A 344 -10.16 -24.77 8.49
CA PHE A 344 -8.79 -25.26 8.71
C PHE A 344 -8.11 -24.53 9.89
N PHE A 345 -8.45 -23.27 10.11
CA PHE A 345 -7.94 -22.51 11.23
C PHE A 345 -8.53 -22.99 12.57
N TYR A 346 -9.85 -23.17 12.64
CA TYR A 346 -10.51 -23.59 13.89
C TYR A 346 -10.39 -25.09 14.16
N GLY A 347 -10.42 -25.93 13.13
CA GLY A 347 -10.63 -27.37 13.29
C GLY A 347 -12.06 -27.72 13.68
N ASP A 348 -12.26 -28.92 14.22
CA ASP A 348 -13.52 -29.39 14.75
C ASP A 348 -13.31 -30.23 16.03
N GLU A 349 -14.35 -30.87 16.55
CA GLU A 349 -14.30 -31.73 17.77
C GLU A 349 -13.30 -32.88 17.66
N THR A 350 -12.96 -33.32 16.44
CA THR A 350 -12.10 -34.50 16.17
C THR A 350 -10.73 -34.10 15.62
N THR A 351 -10.58 -32.91 15.09
CA THR A 351 -9.40 -32.48 14.34
C THR A 351 -8.93 -31.11 14.83
N GLN A 352 -7.72 -31.06 15.36
CA GLN A 352 -7.11 -29.81 15.80
C GLN A 352 -6.76 -28.91 14.61
N GLY A 353 -7.29 -27.69 14.60
CA GLY A 353 -7.00 -26.67 13.59
C GLY A 353 -5.62 -26.02 13.74
N LEU A 354 -5.42 -24.93 12.98
CA LEU A 354 -4.18 -24.13 12.98
C LEU A 354 -4.15 -23.04 14.04
N ILE A 355 -5.22 -22.86 14.80
CA ILE A 355 -5.25 -21.87 15.89
C ILE A 355 -4.12 -22.16 16.89
N GLY A 356 -3.35 -21.14 17.24
CA GLY A 356 -2.19 -21.26 18.12
C GLY A 356 -0.99 -21.99 17.53
N SER A 357 -1.02 -22.35 16.24
CA SER A 357 0.10 -23.03 15.58
C SER A 357 1.32 -22.14 15.43
N LYS A 358 2.51 -22.76 15.41
CA LYS A 358 3.77 -22.04 15.19
C LYS A 358 3.89 -21.45 13.78
N GLU A 359 3.20 -22.03 12.82
CA GLU A 359 3.20 -21.60 11.43
C GLU A 359 2.53 -20.23 11.25
N LEU A 360 1.55 -19.93 12.11
CA LEU A 360 0.76 -18.69 12.02
C LEU A 360 1.02 -17.67 13.14
N CYS A 361 1.87 -17.98 14.13
CA CYS A 361 2.02 -17.15 15.34
C CYS A 361 2.39 -15.68 15.07
N ASP A 362 3.05 -15.37 13.96
CA ASP A 362 3.50 -14.05 13.55
C ASP A 362 2.91 -13.62 12.18
N VAL A 363 1.78 -14.20 11.80
CA VAL A 363 1.06 -13.94 10.55
C VAL A 363 -0.22 -13.16 10.87
N ILE A 364 -0.51 -12.12 10.11
CA ILE A 364 -1.77 -11.37 10.24
C ILE A 364 -2.93 -12.29 9.83
N LEU A 365 -3.91 -12.43 10.70
CA LEU A 365 -5.13 -13.18 10.41
C LEU A 365 -6.17 -12.24 9.82
N MET A 366 -6.43 -12.36 8.52
CA MET A 366 -7.42 -11.56 7.83
C MET A 366 -8.80 -12.20 7.98
N LEU A 367 -9.67 -11.56 8.75
CA LEU A 367 -11.07 -11.95 8.87
C LEU A 367 -11.85 -11.38 7.68
N CYS A 368 -12.91 -12.08 7.27
CA CYS A 368 -13.72 -11.69 6.12
C CYS A 368 -15.19 -11.65 6.49
N ASP A 369 -15.97 -10.81 5.80
CA ASP A 369 -17.42 -10.85 5.86
C ASP A 369 -18.00 -12.00 5.01
N ASP A 370 -19.31 -12.10 4.97
CA ASP A 370 -20.05 -13.17 4.29
C ASP A 370 -20.54 -12.77 2.87
N ASN A 371 -19.96 -11.73 2.28
CA ASN A 371 -20.38 -11.12 1.01
C ASN A 371 -21.75 -10.40 1.07
N TYR A 372 -22.35 -10.28 2.24
CA TYR A 372 -23.58 -9.54 2.50
C TYR A 372 -23.37 -8.46 3.58
N GLY A 373 -22.13 -8.23 3.98
CA GLY A 373 -21.77 -7.25 5.01
C GLY A 373 -21.91 -7.76 6.45
N ASN A 374 -22.18 -9.05 6.66
CA ASN A 374 -22.20 -9.62 7.99
C ASN A 374 -20.82 -10.14 8.38
N LEU A 375 -20.36 -9.81 9.57
CA LEU A 375 -19.14 -10.35 10.14
C LEU A 375 -19.32 -11.85 10.42
N ARG A 376 -18.54 -12.70 9.72
CA ARG A 376 -18.60 -14.15 9.89
C ARG A 376 -18.08 -14.59 11.26
N THR A 377 -16.98 -13.99 11.69
CA THR A 377 -16.30 -14.34 12.92
C THR A 377 -15.69 -13.10 13.56
N LEU A 378 -15.83 -13.00 14.88
CA LEU A 378 -15.12 -12.03 15.68
C LEU A 378 -14.08 -12.74 16.55
N PRO A 379 -12.89 -12.14 16.75
CA PRO A 379 -11.87 -12.74 17.61
C PRO A 379 -12.38 -12.93 19.03
N THR A 380 -12.24 -14.15 19.55
CA THR A 380 -12.45 -14.42 20.99
C THR A 380 -11.40 -13.70 21.83
N GLU A 381 -11.56 -13.64 23.15
CA GLU A 381 -10.56 -13.03 24.04
C GLU A 381 -9.18 -13.70 23.91
N GLU A 382 -9.16 -15.00 23.72
CA GLU A 382 -7.93 -15.76 23.50
C GLU A 382 -7.29 -15.40 22.17
N MET A 383 -8.06 -15.36 21.10
CA MET A 383 -7.61 -14.98 19.76
C MET A 383 -7.04 -13.56 19.74
N ARG A 384 -7.61 -12.62 20.51
CA ARG A 384 -7.12 -11.24 20.59
C ARG A 384 -5.67 -11.10 21.08
N LYS A 385 -5.12 -12.16 21.67
CA LYS A 385 -3.73 -12.23 22.10
C LYS A 385 -2.78 -12.70 20.98
N HIS A 386 -3.31 -12.97 19.78
CA HIS A 386 -2.51 -13.42 18.64
C HIS A 386 -1.44 -12.37 18.26
N PRO A 387 -0.13 -12.72 18.32
CA PRO A 387 0.95 -11.74 18.13
C PRO A 387 1.01 -11.14 16.73
N GLY A 388 0.58 -11.90 15.71
CA GLY A 388 0.55 -11.45 14.32
C GLY A 388 -0.49 -10.38 14.03
N GLY A 389 -1.45 -10.17 14.94
CA GLY A 389 -2.52 -9.20 14.75
C GLY A 389 -3.62 -9.66 13.79
N TYR A 390 -4.55 -8.77 13.52
CA TYR A 390 -5.75 -9.04 12.71
C TYR A 390 -5.93 -7.98 11.64
N GLY A 391 -6.43 -8.42 10.48
CA GLY A 391 -7.01 -7.58 9.45
C GLY A 391 -8.50 -7.89 9.31
N MET A 392 -9.23 -6.98 8.67
CA MET A 392 -10.64 -7.19 8.31
C MET A 392 -10.84 -6.83 6.85
N TYR A 393 -11.39 -7.75 6.10
CA TYR A 393 -11.86 -7.53 4.74
C TYR A 393 -13.38 -7.41 4.75
N CYS A 394 -13.89 -6.26 4.29
CA CYS A 394 -15.32 -6.00 4.16
C CYS A 394 -15.66 -5.75 2.69
N LEU A 395 -16.68 -6.43 2.17
CA LEU A 395 -17.28 -6.09 0.89
C LEU A 395 -18.18 -4.85 1.08
N LEU A 396 -17.94 -3.85 0.27
CA LEU A 396 -18.80 -2.67 0.17
C LEU A 396 -19.64 -2.82 -1.09
N TYR A 397 -20.95 -2.90 -0.94
CA TYR A 397 -21.91 -2.90 -2.03
C TYR A 397 -22.51 -1.51 -2.25
#